data_b2b153d2004c680a23502a63d8f34a3e
#
_entry.id   b2b153d2004c680a23502a63d8f34a3e
#
_cell.length_a   1.000
_cell.length_b   1.000
_cell.length_c   1.000
_cell.angle_alpha   90.00
_cell.angle_beta   90.00
_cell.angle_gamma   90.00
#
_symmetry.space_group_name_H-M   'P 1'
#
loop_
_entity.id
_entity.type
_entity.pdbx_description
1 polymer ?
#
loop_
_entity_poly.entity_id
_entity_poly.type
_entity_poly.pdbx_seq_one_letter_code
_entity_poly.pdbx_strand_id
1 'polypeptide(L)'
;MGQYYAINGSFLLEPALGVQRYAAEILKQMNKMAPAYKECLRLVLVLPETPRIEEIRREFSNIEVRCAGKSRRVKVWEQVCFARFLKKEKAKGICLCNTVPLFSKGGLVCVHDIVFKTHPEYFKEPGAWHEILCRKWMYTHAFHKADIIVTVSETSKKEILEQYRVHAGQIYVAGNGWQHMDRKDTDETIFQRYPKLTKGAYYYYLASLAPNKNLSWILKNAAGNPDKIYVLSGKPLGDDSGVEKLDNVICTGYEI
;
A
#
# COMPACT_ATOMS: atom_id res chain seq x y z
N MET A 1 -27.70 -16.10 9.23
CA MET A 1 -26.87 -14.99 9.76
C MET A 1 -25.86 -14.61 8.72
N GLY A 2 -25.77 -13.33 8.34
CA GLY A 2 -24.80 -12.83 7.37
C GLY A 2 -23.36 -13.04 7.84
N GLN A 3 -22.41 -13.09 6.89
CA GLN A 3 -20.99 -13.20 7.21
C GLN A 3 -20.50 -11.91 7.90
N TYR A 4 -19.72 -12.05 8.99
CA TYR A 4 -19.22 -10.93 9.76
C TYR A 4 -17.72 -10.74 9.52
N TYR A 5 -17.35 -9.59 8.97
CA TYR A 5 -15.99 -9.22 8.70
C TYR A 5 -15.57 -7.94 9.43
N ALA A 6 -14.36 -7.96 9.97
CA ALA A 6 -13.73 -6.80 10.56
C ALA A 6 -12.54 -6.37 9.69
N ILE A 7 -12.55 -5.11 9.25
CA ILE A 7 -11.51 -4.51 8.41
C ILE A 7 -10.43 -3.95 9.33
N ASN A 8 -9.18 -4.34 9.13
CA ASN A 8 -8.03 -3.72 9.79
C ASN A 8 -7.83 -2.30 9.24
N GLY A 9 -8.26 -1.30 9.97
CA GLY A 9 -8.21 0.11 9.56
C GLY A 9 -6.96 0.87 10.01
N SER A 10 -5.97 0.19 10.60
CA SER A 10 -4.78 0.85 11.14
C SER A 10 -3.99 1.66 10.11
N PHE A 11 -4.07 1.30 8.84
CA PHE A 11 -3.43 2.01 7.73
C PHE A 11 -3.92 3.47 7.56
N LEU A 12 -5.12 3.81 8.04
CA LEU A 12 -5.64 5.18 8.02
C LEU A 12 -4.87 6.14 8.97
N LEU A 13 -4.08 5.57 9.87
CA LEU A 13 -3.27 6.30 10.84
C LEU A 13 -1.79 6.37 10.46
N GLU A 14 -1.43 5.81 9.30
CA GLU A 14 -0.08 5.83 8.74
C GLU A 14 0.02 6.83 7.57
N PRO A 15 1.24 7.27 7.22
CA PRO A 15 1.44 8.06 6.01
C PRO A 15 0.88 7.35 4.77
N ALA A 16 0.18 8.08 3.90
CA ALA A 16 -0.49 7.54 2.72
C ALA A 16 0.52 7.18 1.60
N LEU A 17 1.32 6.14 1.81
CA LEU A 17 2.15 5.52 0.78
C LEU A 17 1.30 4.62 -0.13
N GLY A 18 1.91 4.00 -1.15
CA GLY A 18 1.19 3.23 -2.16
C GLY A 18 0.23 2.17 -1.60
N VAL A 19 0.68 1.36 -0.64
CA VAL A 19 -0.12 0.30 -0.01
C VAL A 19 -1.27 0.89 0.82
N GLN A 20 -1.00 1.91 1.64
CA GLN A 20 -2.01 2.57 2.47
C GLN A 20 -3.04 3.31 1.61
N ARG A 21 -2.61 3.95 0.52
CA ARG A 21 -3.51 4.60 -0.44
C ARG A 21 -4.42 3.60 -1.12
N TYR A 22 -3.88 2.49 -1.61
CA TYR A 22 -4.68 1.40 -2.18
C TYR A 22 -5.74 0.93 -1.17
N ALA A 23 -5.33 0.63 0.07
CA ALA A 23 -6.24 0.18 1.11
C ALA A 23 -7.36 1.20 1.41
N ALA A 24 -7.01 2.50 1.46
CA ALA A 24 -7.98 3.57 1.68
C ALA A 24 -8.99 3.69 0.52
N GLU A 25 -8.53 3.61 -0.73
CA GLU A 25 -9.44 3.68 -1.89
C GLU A 25 -10.35 2.45 -1.98
N ILE A 26 -9.84 1.25 -1.70
CA ILE A 26 -10.67 0.04 -1.60
C ILE A 26 -11.72 0.20 -0.48
N LEU A 27 -11.31 0.68 0.70
CA LEU A 27 -12.23 0.91 1.81
C LEU A 27 -13.33 1.92 1.46
N LYS A 28 -13.01 2.99 0.72
CA LYS A 28 -14.01 3.96 0.21
C LYS A 28 -15.04 3.28 -0.70
N GLN A 29 -14.61 2.38 -1.58
CA GLN A 29 -15.54 1.63 -2.42
C GLN A 29 -16.38 0.64 -1.59
N MET A 30 -15.77 -0.07 -0.64
CA MET A 30 -16.50 -0.94 0.28
C MET A 30 -17.56 -0.15 1.06
N ASN A 31 -17.24 1.05 1.54
CA ASN A 31 -18.19 1.92 2.22
C ASN A 31 -19.37 2.31 1.32
N LYS A 32 -19.12 2.65 0.06
CA LYS A 32 -20.19 2.95 -0.90
C LYS A 32 -21.11 1.75 -1.17
N MET A 33 -20.52 0.55 -1.23
CA MET A 33 -21.25 -0.68 -1.55
C MET A 33 -21.95 -1.29 -0.32
N ALA A 34 -21.50 -0.99 0.90
CA ALA A 34 -21.98 -1.63 2.13
C ALA A 34 -23.51 -1.65 2.27
N PRO A 35 -24.27 -0.58 1.94
CA PRO A 35 -25.74 -0.61 2.03
C PRO A 35 -26.41 -1.69 1.18
N ALA A 36 -25.86 -2.01 0.00
CA ALA A 36 -26.41 -3.02 -0.90
C ALA A 36 -26.25 -4.46 -0.38
N TYR A 37 -25.30 -4.68 0.51
CA TYR A 37 -24.97 -6.02 1.03
C TYR A 37 -25.29 -6.22 2.52
N LYS A 38 -25.94 -5.26 3.17
CA LYS A 38 -26.21 -5.28 4.61
C LYS A 38 -26.96 -6.50 5.12
N GLU A 39 -27.79 -7.13 4.29
CA GLU A 39 -28.57 -8.32 4.65
C GLU A 39 -27.73 -9.59 4.74
N CYS A 40 -26.65 -9.69 3.94
CA CYS A 40 -25.78 -10.88 3.87
C CYS A 40 -24.39 -10.66 4.43
N LEU A 41 -23.95 -9.40 4.60
CA LEU A 41 -22.60 -9.05 4.99
C LEU A 41 -22.60 -7.95 6.05
N ARG A 42 -22.04 -8.24 7.23
CA ARG A 42 -21.75 -7.23 8.25
C ARG A 42 -20.28 -6.83 8.17
N LEU A 43 -20.04 -5.54 7.93
CA LEU A 43 -18.70 -4.95 7.91
C LEU A 43 -18.50 -4.03 9.11
N VAL A 44 -17.34 -4.15 9.77
CA VAL A 44 -16.91 -3.24 10.83
C VAL A 44 -15.48 -2.81 10.56
N LEU A 45 -15.24 -1.51 10.52
CA LEU A 45 -13.89 -0.93 10.44
C LEU A 45 -13.33 -0.82 11.86
N VAL A 46 -12.19 -1.45 12.11
CA VAL A 46 -11.58 -1.50 13.45
C VAL A 46 -10.24 -0.77 13.42
N LEU A 47 -10.05 0.15 14.38
CA LEU A 47 -8.89 1.03 14.49
C LEU A 47 -8.26 0.96 15.88
N PRO A 48 -6.96 1.30 16.01
CA PRO A 48 -6.41 1.76 17.29
C PRO A 48 -7.18 2.97 17.80
N GLU A 49 -7.21 3.16 19.12
CA GLU A 49 -7.74 4.39 19.69
C GLU A 49 -7.01 5.61 19.12
N THR A 50 -7.77 6.56 18.58
CA THR A 50 -7.26 7.73 17.89
C THR A 50 -8.17 8.94 18.13
N PRO A 51 -7.63 10.17 18.27
CA PRO A 51 -8.44 11.39 18.31
C PRO A 51 -9.20 11.66 17.00
N ARG A 52 -8.79 11.05 15.87
CA ARG A 52 -9.46 11.18 14.57
C ARG A 52 -10.71 10.31 14.40
N ILE A 53 -11.18 9.64 15.45
CA ILE A 53 -12.25 8.65 15.33
C ILE A 53 -13.54 9.24 14.75
N GLU A 54 -13.92 10.46 15.13
CA GLU A 54 -15.15 11.10 14.65
C GLU A 54 -15.03 11.58 13.19
N GLU A 55 -13.85 11.98 12.75
CA GLU A 55 -13.55 12.25 11.34
C GLU A 55 -13.73 10.99 10.49
N ILE A 56 -13.13 9.87 10.92
CA ILE A 56 -13.21 8.59 10.23
C ILE A 56 -14.66 8.04 10.21
N ARG A 57 -15.42 8.20 11.28
CA ARG A 57 -16.84 7.82 11.31
C ARG A 57 -17.68 8.59 10.29
N ARG A 58 -17.40 9.87 10.10
CA ARG A 58 -18.09 10.69 9.09
C ARG A 58 -17.70 10.27 7.66
N GLU A 59 -16.42 9.99 7.44
CA GLU A 59 -15.93 9.54 6.13
C GLU A 59 -16.51 8.16 5.74
N PHE A 60 -16.59 7.22 6.67
CA PHE A 60 -17.07 5.86 6.46
C PHE A 60 -18.43 5.59 7.09
N SER A 61 -19.41 6.45 6.79
CA SER A 61 -20.72 6.46 7.43
C SER A 61 -21.60 5.22 7.18
N ASN A 62 -21.31 4.42 6.15
CA ASN A 62 -22.05 3.21 5.82
C ASN A 62 -21.44 1.94 6.44
N ILE A 63 -20.30 2.06 7.12
CA ILE A 63 -19.63 0.96 7.83
C ILE A 63 -19.52 1.32 9.30
N GLU A 64 -19.88 0.39 10.18
CA GLU A 64 -19.69 0.58 11.63
C GLU A 64 -18.19 0.77 11.94
N VAL A 65 -17.82 1.83 12.69
CA VAL A 65 -16.43 2.11 13.05
C VAL A 65 -16.22 1.93 14.54
N ARG A 66 -15.28 1.07 14.94
CA ARG A 66 -14.93 0.75 16.32
C ARG A 66 -13.45 0.95 16.61
N CYS A 67 -13.14 1.34 17.84
CA CYS A 67 -11.78 1.29 18.36
C CYS A 67 -11.54 -0.01 19.16
N ALA A 68 -10.32 -0.56 19.04
CA ALA A 68 -9.89 -1.74 19.79
C ALA A 68 -8.48 -1.54 20.34
N GLY A 69 -8.40 -1.03 21.58
CA GLY A 69 -7.15 -0.86 22.32
C GLY A 69 -6.21 0.22 21.79
N LYS A 70 -5.12 0.41 22.53
CA LYS A 70 -4.06 1.41 22.25
C LYS A 70 -2.78 0.73 21.82
N SER A 71 -2.14 1.24 20.77
CA SER A 71 -0.75 0.93 20.46
C SER A 71 -0.16 1.99 19.54
N ARG A 72 1.07 2.43 19.83
CA ARG A 72 1.84 3.31 18.94
C ARG A 72 2.48 2.55 17.77
N ARG A 73 2.55 1.21 17.86
CA ARG A 73 3.13 0.35 16.82
C ARG A 73 2.03 -0.43 16.12
N VAL A 74 1.73 -0.08 14.88
CA VAL A 74 0.66 -0.69 14.07
C VAL A 74 0.76 -2.20 14.00
N LYS A 75 1.95 -2.75 13.76
CA LYS A 75 2.17 -4.21 13.71
C LYS A 75 1.85 -4.90 15.04
N VAL A 76 2.20 -4.29 16.18
CA VAL A 76 1.87 -4.83 17.51
C VAL A 76 0.36 -4.77 17.75
N TRP A 77 -0.27 -3.67 17.38
CA TRP A 77 -1.73 -3.52 17.50
C TRP A 77 -2.47 -4.59 16.68
N GLU A 78 -2.06 -4.82 15.44
CA GLU A 78 -2.63 -5.86 14.58
C GLU A 78 -2.56 -7.24 15.25
N GLN A 79 -1.39 -7.62 15.76
CA GLN A 79 -1.15 -8.93 16.33
C GLN A 79 -1.84 -9.16 17.69
N VAL A 80 -2.11 -8.09 18.45
CA VAL A 80 -2.65 -8.19 19.81
C VAL A 80 -4.10 -7.69 19.87
N CYS A 81 -4.32 -6.41 19.57
CA CYS A 81 -5.63 -5.79 19.78
C CYS A 81 -6.64 -6.23 18.71
N PHE A 82 -6.24 -6.17 17.45
CA PHE A 82 -7.10 -6.60 16.34
C PHE A 82 -7.35 -8.12 16.38
N ALA A 83 -6.33 -8.93 16.66
CA ALA A 83 -6.51 -10.37 16.85
C ALA A 83 -7.50 -10.71 17.97
N ARG A 84 -7.41 -10.01 19.12
CA ARG A 84 -8.37 -10.18 20.21
C ARG A 84 -9.78 -9.77 19.83
N PHE A 85 -9.92 -8.67 19.07
CA PHE A 85 -11.20 -8.23 18.54
C PHE A 85 -11.82 -9.31 17.65
N LEU A 86 -11.09 -9.84 16.66
CA LEU A 86 -11.56 -10.90 15.78
C LEU A 86 -12.05 -12.12 16.56
N LYS A 87 -11.26 -12.55 17.56
CA LYS A 87 -11.63 -13.70 18.41
C LYS A 87 -12.88 -13.44 19.24
N LYS A 88 -12.95 -12.28 19.89
CA LYS A 88 -14.08 -11.89 20.77
C LYS A 88 -15.39 -11.79 19.98
N GLU A 89 -15.34 -11.12 18.85
CA GLU A 89 -16.52 -10.84 18.00
C GLU A 89 -16.84 -12.01 17.04
N LYS A 90 -16.01 -13.06 17.01
CA LYS A 90 -16.09 -14.18 16.04
C LYS A 90 -16.12 -13.70 14.58
N ALA A 91 -15.42 -12.59 14.30
CA ALA A 91 -15.35 -11.98 12.97
C ALA A 91 -14.16 -12.54 12.17
N LYS A 92 -14.30 -12.59 10.84
CA LYS A 92 -13.19 -12.82 9.92
C LYS A 92 -12.48 -11.50 9.61
N GLY A 93 -11.15 -11.52 9.48
CA GLY A 93 -10.35 -10.32 9.19
C GLY A 93 -10.36 -9.96 7.71
N ILE A 94 -10.42 -8.65 7.40
CA ILE A 94 -10.04 -8.09 6.10
C ILE A 94 -8.78 -7.26 6.32
N CYS A 95 -7.65 -7.73 5.78
CA CYS A 95 -6.33 -7.12 5.94
C CYS A 95 -5.78 -6.69 4.58
N LEU A 96 -5.72 -5.39 4.32
CA LEU A 96 -5.39 -4.82 3.00
C LEU A 96 -3.91 -4.46 2.83
N CYS A 97 -3.08 -4.66 3.86
CA CYS A 97 -1.67 -4.23 3.90
C CYS A 97 -0.70 -5.38 4.17
N ASN A 98 -0.76 -6.43 3.34
CA ASN A 98 0.20 -7.54 3.25
C ASN A 98 0.24 -8.53 4.42
N THR A 99 -0.31 -8.24 5.59
CA THR A 99 -0.21 -9.09 6.78
C THR A 99 -1.57 -9.40 7.39
N VAL A 100 -1.62 -10.49 8.17
CA VAL A 100 -2.77 -10.87 8.98
C VAL A 100 -2.31 -11.18 10.40
N PRO A 101 -3.19 -11.07 11.41
CA PRO A 101 -2.86 -11.55 12.75
C PRO A 101 -2.56 -13.04 12.76
N LEU A 102 -1.49 -13.44 13.44
CA LEU A 102 -1.02 -14.83 13.49
C LEU A 102 -2.06 -15.83 14.01
N PHE A 103 -2.92 -15.39 14.91
CA PHE A 103 -3.95 -16.23 15.51
C PHE A 103 -5.34 -16.04 14.91
N SER A 104 -5.45 -15.32 13.77
CA SER A 104 -6.71 -15.22 13.03
C SER A 104 -6.97 -16.49 12.22
N LYS A 105 -8.25 -16.74 11.90
CA LYS A 105 -8.68 -17.85 11.04
C LYS A 105 -9.60 -17.31 9.95
N GLY A 106 -9.32 -17.66 8.72
CA GLY A 106 -10.09 -17.24 7.55
C GLY A 106 -9.97 -15.73 7.25
N GLY A 107 -10.86 -15.25 6.41
CA GLY A 107 -10.93 -13.86 6.02
C GLY A 107 -10.16 -13.56 4.73
N LEU A 108 -9.89 -12.27 4.50
CA LEU A 108 -9.26 -11.77 3.29
C LEU A 108 -7.92 -11.09 3.61
N VAL A 109 -6.89 -11.43 2.84
CA VAL A 109 -5.62 -10.70 2.83
C VAL A 109 -5.34 -10.14 1.44
N CYS A 110 -4.95 -8.87 1.37
CA CYS A 110 -4.35 -8.30 0.17
C CYS A 110 -2.83 -8.33 0.30
N VAL A 111 -2.16 -9.00 -0.64
CA VAL A 111 -0.69 -9.06 -0.75
C VAL A 111 -0.32 -8.43 -2.08
N HIS A 112 0.35 -7.28 -2.02
CA HIS A 112 0.65 -6.46 -3.20
C HIS A 112 1.71 -7.10 -4.10
N ASP A 113 2.79 -7.59 -3.51
CA ASP A 113 3.89 -8.28 -4.19
C ASP A 113 4.65 -9.19 -3.23
N ILE A 114 5.56 -9.97 -3.80
CA ILE A 114 6.50 -10.82 -3.07
C ILE A 114 7.95 -10.59 -3.53
N VAL A 115 8.27 -9.37 -3.96
CA VAL A 115 9.59 -8.97 -4.50
C VAL A 115 10.74 -9.38 -3.56
N PHE A 116 10.55 -9.33 -2.25
CA PHE A 116 11.55 -9.79 -1.28
C PHE A 116 11.91 -11.29 -1.43
N LYS A 117 11.06 -12.07 -2.08
CA LYS A 117 11.27 -13.51 -2.33
C LYS A 117 11.74 -13.77 -3.76
N THR A 118 11.18 -13.08 -4.75
CA THR A 118 11.53 -13.25 -6.17
C THR A 118 12.82 -12.52 -6.55
N HIS A 119 13.12 -11.40 -5.89
CA HIS A 119 14.27 -10.55 -6.14
C HIS A 119 15.00 -10.16 -4.85
N PRO A 120 15.53 -11.13 -4.08
CA PRO A 120 16.21 -10.86 -2.81
C PRO A 120 17.46 -9.98 -2.98
N GLU A 121 18.03 -9.93 -4.20
CA GLU A 121 19.16 -9.06 -4.56
C GLU A 121 18.87 -7.56 -4.43
N TYR A 122 17.60 -7.14 -4.35
CA TYR A 122 17.22 -5.74 -4.10
C TYR A 122 17.31 -5.34 -2.61
N PHE A 123 17.50 -6.30 -1.71
CA PHE A 123 17.51 -6.11 -0.26
C PHE A 123 18.92 -6.39 0.28
N LYS A 124 19.87 -5.52 -0.05
CA LYS A 124 21.30 -5.70 0.31
C LYS A 124 21.73 -4.97 1.58
N GLU A 125 20.83 -4.22 2.21
CA GLU A 125 21.14 -3.49 3.44
C GLU A 125 21.56 -4.44 4.58
N PRO A 126 22.52 -4.02 5.44
CA PRO A 126 22.91 -4.80 6.60
C PRO A 126 21.70 -5.16 7.45
N GLY A 127 21.49 -6.45 7.72
CA GLY A 127 20.34 -6.95 8.50
C GLY A 127 19.06 -7.21 7.69
N ALA A 128 18.99 -6.89 6.41
CA ALA A 128 17.84 -7.14 5.56
C ALA A 128 17.39 -8.61 5.52
N TRP A 129 18.32 -9.54 5.74
CA TRP A 129 18.02 -10.98 5.78
C TRP A 129 17.02 -11.33 6.89
N HIS A 130 17.09 -10.69 8.05
CA HIS A 130 16.12 -10.88 9.13
C HIS A 130 14.71 -10.43 8.68
N GLU A 131 14.64 -9.27 8.03
CA GLU A 131 13.38 -8.76 7.50
C GLU A 131 12.80 -9.68 6.43
N ILE A 132 13.63 -10.18 5.52
CA ILE A 132 13.24 -11.16 4.49
C ILE A 132 12.68 -12.44 5.13
N LEU A 133 13.36 -13.01 6.13
CA LEU A 133 12.91 -14.21 6.83
C LEU A 133 11.58 -13.97 7.55
N CYS A 134 11.47 -12.84 8.25
CA CYS A 134 10.24 -12.44 8.93
C CYS A 134 9.08 -12.29 7.95
N ARG A 135 9.30 -11.60 6.82
CA ARG A 135 8.31 -11.46 5.75
C ARG A 135 7.93 -12.81 5.15
N LYS A 136 8.90 -13.67 4.80
CA LYS A 136 8.63 -15.03 4.29
C LYS A 136 7.71 -15.81 5.23
N TRP A 137 7.99 -15.80 6.51
CA TRP A 137 7.17 -16.48 7.51
C TRP A 137 5.77 -15.87 7.63
N MET A 138 5.66 -14.54 7.73
CA MET A 138 4.38 -13.84 7.84
C MET A 138 3.49 -14.07 6.61
N TYR A 139 4.06 -14.02 5.41
CA TYR A 139 3.30 -14.23 4.17
C TYR A 139 2.88 -15.69 4.01
N THR A 140 3.77 -16.65 4.32
CA THR A 140 3.39 -18.07 4.36
C THR A 140 2.20 -18.28 5.29
N HIS A 141 2.27 -17.68 6.48
CA HIS A 141 1.18 -17.76 7.44
C HIS A 141 -0.11 -17.13 6.92
N ALA A 142 -0.02 -15.92 6.34
CA ALA A 142 -1.16 -15.22 5.77
C ALA A 142 -1.86 -16.04 4.68
N PHE A 143 -1.09 -16.63 3.76
CA PHE A 143 -1.63 -17.46 2.69
C PHE A 143 -2.30 -18.75 3.18
N HIS A 144 -1.78 -19.36 4.24
CA HIS A 144 -2.39 -20.55 4.84
C HIS A 144 -3.66 -20.25 5.64
N LYS A 145 -3.83 -19.03 6.15
CA LYS A 145 -4.95 -18.67 7.02
C LYS A 145 -6.09 -17.97 6.30
N ALA A 146 -5.80 -17.26 5.22
CA ALA A 146 -6.82 -16.51 4.48
C ALA A 146 -7.74 -17.46 3.68
N ASP A 147 -9.03 -17.17 3.67
CA ASP A 147 -9.99 -17.80 2.76
C ASP A 147 -9.85 -17.23 1.35
N ILE A 148 -9.55 -15.92 1.28
CA ILE A 148 -9.42 -15.14 0.04
C ILE A 148 -8.10 -14.36 0.07
N ILE A 149 -7.35 -14.49 -1.01
CA ILE A 149 -6.13 -13.74 -1.26
C ILE A 149 -6.41 -12.76 -2.39
N VAL A 150 -6.12 -11.49 -2.17
CA VAL A 150 -6.20 -10.46 -3.21
C VAL A 150 -4.79 -10.00 -3.54
N THR A 151 -4.51 -9.78 -4.80
CA THR A 151 -3.26 -9.16 -5.27
C THR A 151 -3.54 -8.10 -6.33
N VAL A 152 -2.53 -7.31 -6.70
CA VAL A 152 -2.74 -6.10 -7.52
C VAL A 152 -2.48 -6.31 -9.01
N SER A 153 -1.97 -7.47 -9.42
CA SER A 153 -1.69 -7.75 -10.84
C SER A 153 -1.66 -9.26 -11.14
N GLU A 154 -1.84 -9.61 -12.41
CA GLU A 154 -1.69 -11.00 -12.86
C GLU A 154 -0.23 -11.49 -12.69
N THR A 155 0.75 -10.61 -12.83
CA THR A 155 2.16 -10.93 -12.54
C THR A 155 2.35 -11.33 -11.09
N SER A 156 1.87 -10.52 -10.15
CA SER A 156 1.95 -10.87 -8.71
C SER A 156 1.17 -12.15 -8.38
N LYS A 157 0.01 -12.38 -9.02
CA LYS A 157 -0.75 -13.62 -8.87
C LYS A 157 0.07 -14.83 -9.33
N LYS A 158 0.69 -14.75 -10.51
CA LYS A 158 1.56 -15.80 -11.05
C LYS A 158 2.72 -16.09 -10.11
N GLU A 159 3.44 -15.07 -9.66
CA GLU A 159 4.57 -15.20 -8.73
C GLU A 159 4.14 -15.86 -7.40
N ILE A 160 2.99 -15.47 -6.84
CA ILE A 160 2.46 -16.05 -5.60
C ILE A 160 2.18 -17.55 -5.82
N LEU A 161 1.53 -17.93 -6.93
CA LEU A 161 1.23 -19.32 -7.24
C LEU A 161 2.48 -20.19 -7.43
N GLU A 162 3.54 -19.62 -8.04
CA GLU A 162 4.82 -20.30 -8.26
C GLU A 162 5.63 -20.45 -6.96
N GLN A 163 5.54 -19.48 -6.06
CA GLN A 163 6.41 -19.39 -4.88
C GLN A 163 5.78 -19.92 -3.58
N TYR A 164 4.44 -20.04 -3.54
CA TYR A 164 3.70 -20.49 -2.37
C TYR A 164 2.69 -21.59 -2.72
N ARG A 165 2.41 -22.46 -1.76
CA ARG A 165 1.38 -23.52 -1.92
C ARG A 165 -0.01 -22.92 -1.67
N VAL A 166 -0.58 -22.30 -2.70
CA VAL A 166 -1.90 -21.65 -2.68
C VAL A 166 -2.73 -22.17 -3.85
N HIS A 167 -4.03 -22.30 -3.65
CA HIS A 167 -4.93 -22.69 -4.74
C HIS A 167 -5.26 -21.49 -5.62
N ALA A 168 -5.22 -21.65 -6.95
CA ALA A 168 -5.53 -20.59 -7.90
C ALA A 168 -6.93 -19.97 -7.69
N GLY A 169 -7.90 -20.78 -7.26
CA GLY A 169 -9.26 -20.33 -6.94
C GLY A 169 -9.39 -19.48 -5.68
N GLN A 170 -8.33 -19.35 -4.86
CA GLN A 170 -8.31 -18.47 -3.68
C GLN A 170 -7.73 -17.10 -3.99
N ILE A 171 -7.06 -16.90 -5.18
CA ILE A 171 -6.38 -15.66 -5.51
C ILE A 171 -7.17 -14.88 -6.55
N TYR A 172 -7.49 -13.65 -6.19
CA TYR A 172 -8.19 -12.69 -7.03
C TYR A 172 -7.31 -11.48 -7.31
N VAL A 173 -7.42 -10.91 -8.51
CA VAL A 173 -6.69 -9.68 -8.86
C VAL A 173 -7.65 -8.50 -8.72
N ALA A 174 -7.24 -7.54 -7.88
CA ALA A 174 -7.85 -6.23 -7.77
C ALA A 174 -6.77 -5.17 -8.00
N GLY A 175 -6.69 -4.66 -9.22
CA GLY A 175 -5.64 -3.76 -9.67
C GLY A 175 -5.64 -2.40 -8.97
N ASN A 176 -4.53 -1.69 -9.10
CA ASN A 176 -4.40 -0.32 -8.61
C ASN A 176 -5.26 0.61 -9.46
N GLY A 177 -6.22 1.29 -8.83
CA GLY A 177 -7.04 2.30 -9.49
C GLY A 177 -6.31 3.65 -9.59
N TRP A 178 -6.62 4.40 -10.63
CA TRP A 178 -6.10 5.75 -10.89
C TRP A 178 -7.15 6.85 -10.67
N GLN A 179 -8.41 6.49 -10.51
CA GLN A 179 -9.57 7.40 -10.44
C GLN A 179 -9.48 8.43 -9.31
N HIS A 180 -8.66 8.17 -8.29
CA HIS A 180 -8.39 9.13 -7.24
C HIS A 180 -7.62 10.37 -7.74
N MET A 181 -6.91 10.26 -8.87
CA MET A 181 -6.18 11.38 -9.49
C MET A 181 -7.13 12.36 -10.16
N ASP A 182 -8.24 11.90 -10.75
CA ASP A 182 -9.24 12.78 -11.40
C ASP A 182 -9.97 13.70 -10.41
N ARG A 183 -9.86 13.39 -9.10
CA ARG A 183 -10.49 14.18 -8.03
C ARG A 183 -9.57 15.26 -7.46
N LYS A 184 -8.38 15.41 -8.01
CA LYS A 184 -7.41 16.41 -7.56
C LYS A 184 -7.38 17.57 -8.54
N ASP A 185 -7.44 18.77 -7.98
CA ASP A 185 -7.17 19.97 -8.75
C ASP A 185 -5.71 20.00 -9.21
N THR A 186 -5.49 20.51 -10.41
CA THR A 186 -4.14 20.68 -10.94
C THR A 186 -3.51 21.94 -10.36
N ASP A 187 -2.40 21.81 -9.66
CA ASP A 187 -1.58 22.95 -9.23
C ASP A 187 -0.58 23.31 -10.34
N GLU A 188 -0.89 24.36 -11.09
CA GLU A 188 -0.01 24.85 -12.17
C GLU A 188 1.10 25.80 -11.66
N THR A 189 1.15 26.12 -10.37
CA THR A 189 2.22 26.97 -9.78
C THR A 189 3.59 26.30 -9.87
N ILE A 190 3.63 24.97 -10.07
CA ILE A 190 4.87 24.21 -10.32
C ILE A 190 5.68 24.80 -11.48
N PHE A 191 5.03 25.28 -12.56
CA PHE A 191 5.69 25.87 -13.72
C PHE A 191 6.29 27.24 -13.41
N GLN A 192 5.76 27.97 -12.42
CA GLN A 192 6.33 29.21 -11.92
C GLN A 192 7.57 28.96 -11.04
N ARG A 193 7.50 27.91 -10.19
CA ARG A 193 8.61 27.51 -9.32
C ARG A 193 9.79 26.92 -10.09
N TYR A 194 9.53 26.27 -11.21
CA TYR A 194 10.53 25.63 -12.06
C TYR A 194 10.41 26.14 -13.51
N PRO A 195 10.97 27.32 -13.86
CA PRO A 195 10.79 27.96 -15.17
C PRO A 195 11.28 27.14 -16.38
N LYS A 196 12.14 26.15 -16.15
CA LYS A 196 12.57 25.19 -17.19
C LYS A 196 11.48 24.19 -17.57
N LEU A 197 10.41 24.06 -16.78
CA LEU A 197 9.31 23.14 -17.07
C LEU A 197 8.30 23.75 -18.00
N THR A 198 7.96 23.03 -19.06
CA THR A 198 6.84 23.33 -19.94
C THR A 198 5.83 22.20 -19.84
N LYS A 199 4.54 22.52 -19.67
CA LYS A 199 3.46 21.56 -19.55
C LYS A 199 3.47 20.59 -20.73
N GLY A 200 3.54 19.29 -20.43
CA GLY A 200 3.58 18.22 -21.44
C GLY A 200 4.93 17.99 -22.11
N ALA A 201 5.99 18.73 -21.77
CA ALA A 201 7.31 18.64 -22.40
C ALA A 201 8.41 18.17 -21.42
N TYR A 202 8.08 17.24 -20.53
CA TYR A 202 9.04 16.64 -19.60
C TYR A 202 8.71 15.16 -19.33
N TYR A 203 9.72 14.42 -18.90
CA TYR A 203 9.57 13.07 -18.39
C TYR A 203 9.47 13.11 -16.88
N TYR A 204 8.42 12.52 -16.31
CA TYR A 204 8.20 12.50 -14.88
C TYR A 204 8.54 11.14 -14.27
N TYR A 205 9.26 11.16 -13.16
CA TYR A 205 9.61 9.97 -12.40
C TYR A 205 9.39 10.20 -10.90
N LEU A 206 8.63 9.32 -10.25
CA LEU A 206 8.48 9.32 -8.80
C LEU A 206 9.73 8.68 -8.18
N ALA A 207 10.65 9.53 -7.73
CA ALA A 207 11.99 9.17 -7.32
C ALA A 207 12.02 8.30 -6.04
N SER A 208 12.80 7.23 -6.11
CA SER A 208 13.14 6.39 -4.98
C SER A 208 14.52 5.77 -5.22
N LEU A 209 15.33 5.69 -4.16
CA LEU A 209 16.65 5.03 -4.22
C LEU A 209 16.55 3.50 -4.17
N ALA A 210 15.36 2.94 -4.01
CA ALA A 210 15.18 1.49 -3.97
C ALA A 210 15.62 0.85 -5.31
N PRO A 211 16.44 -0.21 -5.29
CA PRO A 211 17.02 -0.82 -6.50
C PRO A 211 15.98 -1.24 -7.55
N ASN A 212 14.81 -1.71 -7.10
CA ASN A 212 13.70 -2.10 -7.98
C ASN A 212 13.03 -0.94 -8.71
N LYS A 213 13.37 0.31 -8.39
CA LYS A 213 12.87 1.52 -9.09
C LYS A 213 13.79 1.97 -10.21
N ASN A 214 14.99 1.39 -10.30
CA ASN A 214 15.94 1.57 -11.42
C ASN A 214 16.25 3.05 -11.77
N LEU A 215 16.46 3.88 -10.74
CA LEU A 215 16.82 5.30 -10.93
C LEU A 215 18.04 5.48 -11.85
N SER A 216 19.02 4.57 -11.76
CA SER A 216 20.23 4.63 -12.58
C SER A 216 19.95 4.61 -14.10
N TRP A 217 18.89 3.91 -14.52
CA TRP A 217 18.47 3.91 -15.92
C TRP A 217 17.92 5.28 -16.34
N ILE A 218 17.12 5.91 -15.47
CA ILE A 218 16.58 7.26 -15.71
C ILE A 218 17.73 8.27 -15.87
N LEU A 219 18.72 8.24 -14.96
CA LEU A 219 19.88 9.14 -15.01
C LEU A 219 20.76 8.92 -16.26
N LYS A 220 20.99 7.66 -16.65
CA LYS A 220 21.69 7.36 -17.91
C LYS A 220 20.92 7.89 -19.12
N ASN A 221 19.61 7.75 -19.12
CA ASN A 221 18.76 8.26 -20.21
C ASN A 221 18.81 9.79 -20.26
N ALA A 222 18.75 10.47 -19.12
CA ALA A 222 18.87 11.93 -19.02
C ALA A 222 20.25 12.42 -19.54
N ALA A 223 21.33 11.76 -19.15
CA ALA A 223 22.67 12.10 -19.64
C ALA A 223 22.82 11.94 -21.15
N GLY A 224 22.16 10.94 -21.75
CA GLY A 224 22.16 10.69 -23.20
C GLY A 224 21.20 11.59 -24.01
N ASN A 225 20.35 12.37 -23.35
CA ASN A 225 19.35 13.23 -23.99
C ASN A 225 19.30 14.62 -23.31
N PRO A 226 20.34 15.44 -23.48
CA PRO A 226 20.46 16.73 -22.77
C PRO A 226 19.41 17.76 -23.19
N ASP A 227 18.77 17.58 -24.34
CA ASP A 227 17.68 18.38 -24.87
C ASP A 227 16.32 18.10 -24.21
N LYS A 228 16.21 17.05 -23.40
CA LYS A 228 14.97 16.63 -22.75
C LYS A 228 15.01 16.93 -21.25
N ILE A 229 13.89 17.34 -20.67
CA ILE A 229 13.78 17.63 -19.25
C ILE A 229 13.23 16.41 -18.51
N TYR A 230 13.87 16.06 -17.40
CA TYR A 230 13.45 15.01 -16.48
C TYR A 230 13.10 15.59 -15.11
N VAL A 231 11.95 15.25 -14.60
CA VAL A 231 11.46 15.68 -13.27
C VAL A 231 11.47 14.49 -12.33
N LEU A 232 12.24 14.59 -11.26
CA LEU A 232 12.32 13.59 -10.20
C LEU A 232 11.61 14.14 -8.96
N SER A 233 10.47 13.55 -8.61
CA SER A 233 9.69 13.96 -7.43
C SER A 233 9.70 12.85 -6.38
N GLY A 234 9.68 13.20 -5.10
CA GLY A 234 9.66 12.25 -4.00
C GLY A 234 10.74 12.50 -2.95
N LYS A 235 11.25 11.44 -2.32
CA LYS A 235 12.29 11.58 -1.29
C LYS A 235 13.52 12.27 -1.87
N PRO A 236 14.07 13.29 -1.19
CA PRO A 236 15.30 13.95 -1.62
C PRO A 236 16.39 12.92 -1.90
N LEU A 237 17.02 13.04 -3.06
CA LEU A 237 18.16 12.23 -3.45
C LEU A 237 19.40 12.87 -2.82
N GLY A 238 20.22 12.08 -2.11
CA GLY A 238 21.46 12.57 -1.51
C GLY A 238 22.53 12.89 -2.56
N ASP A 239 23.57 13.59 -2.15
CA ASP A 239 24.70 14.07 -2.99
C ASP A 239 25.35 12.95 -3.81
N ASP A 240 25.34 11.70 -3.29
CA ASP A 240 25.91 10.53 -3.98
C ASP A 240 25.02 9.97 -5.11
N SER A 241 23.84 10.54 -5.35
CA SER A 241 22.89 10.04 -6.36
C SER A 241 23.36 10.28 -7.82
N GLY A 242 24.30 11.18 -8.02
CA GLY A 242 24.78 11.61 -9.37
C GLY A 242 23.81 12.54 -10.10
N VAL A 243 22.68 12.91 -9.48
CA VAL A 243 21.65 13.80 -10.08
C VAL A 243 22.16 15.21 -10.26
N GLU A 244 22.97 15.72 -9.32
CA GLU A 244 23.47 17.11 -9.32
C GLU A 244 24.36 17.47 -10.52
N LYS A 245 24.77 16.47 -11.29
CA LYS A 245 25.64 16.64 -12.45
C LYS A 245 24.91 16.83 -13.78
N LEU A 246 23.56 16.84 -13.76
CA LEU A 246 22.74 16.85 -14.96
C LEU A 246 21.83 18.09 -14.98
N ASP A 247 22.16 19.06 -15.86
CA ASP A 247 21.40 20.33 -15.97
C ASP A 247 19.95 20.18 -16.44
N ASN A 248 19.64 19.04 -17.04
CA ASN A 248 18.31 18.68 -17.54
C ASN A 248 17.50 17.81 -16.58
N VAL A 249 17.98 17.62 -15.35
CA VAL A 249 17.26 16.91 -14.28
C VAL A 249 16.82 17.90 -13.21
N ILE A 250 15.53 17.93 -12.91
CA ILE A 250 14.92 18.81 -11.90
C ILE A 250 14.38 17.93 -10.77
N CYS A 251 14.90 18.14 -9.56
CA CYS A 251 14.42 17.46 -8.36
C CYS A 251 13.45 18.37 -7.62
N THR A 252 12.18 17.98 -7.51
CA THR A 252 11.14 18.79 -6.86
C THR A 252 10.93 18.43 -5.38
N GLY A 253 11.51 17.31 -4.91
CA GLY A 253 11.24 16.83 -3.57
C GLY A 253 9.82 16.28 -3.42
N TYR A 254 9.28 16.31 -2.19
CA TYR A 254 7.88 16.03 -1.94
C TYR A 254 7.05 17.28 -2.23
N GLU A 255 6.35 17.28 -3.35
CA GLU A 255 5.29 18.24 -3.63
C GLU A 255 3.99 17.68 -3.02
N ILE A 256 3.44 18.39 -2.03
CA ILE A 256 2.23 18.02 -1.28
C ILE A 256 1.08 18.88 -1.78
#